data_1b7aee9949a0c824bcca1883dab5b20e
#
_entry.id   1b7aee9949a0c824bcca1883dab5b20e
#
_cell.length_a   1.000
_cell.length_b   1.000
_cell.length_c   1.000
_cell.angle_alpha   90.00
_cell.angle_beta   90.00
_cell.angle_gamma   90.00
#
_symmetry.space_group_name_H-M   'P 1'
#
loop_
_entity.id
_entity.type
_entity.pdbx_description
1 polymer ?
#
loop_
_entity_poly.entity_id
_entity_poly.type
_entity_poly.pdbx_seq_one_letter_code
_entity_poly.pdbx_strand_id
1 'polypeptide(L)'
;LDAAPARAHGSERLRLAATMLGLASMQIEPNIRLPQAINWALHKRWIGIDAKGRAMLAAAIAANGNQLSLPAELRALACPEALEEAVRWGLALRLARRLGAQSRRSLEASRLLVDGGALVLRLAESHAALFGSPTEKDIKLIAQRLGLPWRLEVVADESLL
;
A
#
# COMPACT_ATOMS: atom_id res chain seq x y z
N LEU A 1 -10.35 -3.36 -1.62
CA LEU A 1 -9.75 -4.50 -2.33
C LEU A 1 -10.44 -5.75 -1.81
N ASP A 2 -11.69 -5.91 -2.19
CA ASP A 2 -12.35 -7.19 -2.06
C ASP A 2 -11.54 -8.17 -2.87
N ALA A 3 -10.73 -8.85 -2.12
CA ALA A 3 -9.81 -9.82 -2.61
C ALA A 3 -10.55 -10.90 -3.34
N ALA A 4 -10.02 -11.31 -4.43
CA ALA A 4 -10.25 -12.67 -4.91
C ALA A 4 -10.18 -13.63 -3.70
N PRO A 5 -11.12 -14.58 -3.62
CA PRO A 5 -11.30 -15.41 -2.45
C PRO A 5 -10.02 -16.14 -2.08
N ALA A 6 -9.74 -16.20 -0.79
CA ALA A 6 -8.78 -17.10 -0.16
C ALA A 6 -7.39 -17.15 -0.83
N ARG A 7 -6.81 -16.01 -1.16
CA ARG A 7 -5.38 -15.99 -1.35
C ARG A 7 -4.74 -16.11 0.02
N ALA A 8 -4.45 -17.36 0.28
CA ALA A 8 -3.63 -17.86 1.36
C ALA A 8 -3.51 -16.92 2.58
N HIS A 9 -3.90 -17.39 3.74
CA HIS A 9 -3.69 -16.75 5.04
C HIS A 9 -2.28 -16.12 5.22
N GLY A 10 -1.28 -16.54 4.41
CA GLY A 10 0.04 -15.95 4.33
C GLY A 10 0.09 -14.53 3.77
N SER A 11 -0.70 -14.21 2.75
CA SER A 11 -0.70 -12.89 2.10
C SER A 11 -1.28 -11.80 3.01
N GLU A 12 -2.31 -12.10 3.79
CA GLU A 12 -2.87 -11.16 4.78
C GLU A 12 -1.87 -10.83 5.88
N ARG A 13 -1.18 -11.85 6.40
CA ARG A 13 -0.13 -11.65 7.41
C ARG A 13 1.02 -10.80 6.89
N LEU A 14 1.44 -11.00 5.64
CA LEU A 14 2.47 -10.19 5.02
C LEU A 14 2.02 -8.75 4.81
N ARG A 15 0.79 -8.53 4.37
CA ARG A 15 0.21 -7.17 4.24
C ARG A 15 0.14 -6.46 5.59
N LEU A 16 -0.31 -7.15 6.62
CA LEU A 16 -0.32 -6.61 7.98
C LEU A 16 1.11 -6.26 8.44
N ALA A 17 2.06 -7.19 8.26
CA ALA A 17 3.46 -6.96 8.61
C ALA A 17 4.06 -5.76 7.85
N ALA A 18 3.76 -5.62 6.56
CA ALA A 18 4.18 -4.47 5.75
C ALA A 18 3.59 -3.16 6.27
N THR A 19 2.30 -3.17 6.64
CA THR A 19 1.63 -2.00 7.22
C THR A 19 2.25 -1.60 8.55
N MET A 20 2.42 -2.56 9.46
CA MET A 20 3.04 -2.32 10.77
C MET A 20 4.48 -1.84 10.66
N LEU A 21 5.26 -2.43 9.75
CA LEU A 21 6.64 -2.01 9.50
C LEU A 21 6.69 -0.61 8.90
N GLY A 22 5.80 -0.31 7.95
CA GLY A 22 5.66 1.02 7.36
C GLY A 22 5.34 2.09 8.40
N LEU A 23 4.43 1.81 9.32
CA LEU A 23 4.08 2.70 10.43
C LEU A 23 5.24 2.85 11.43
N ALA A 24 5.85 1.74 11.84
CA ALA A 24 6.99 1.75 12.77
C ALA A 24 8.17 2.56 12.20
N SER A 25 8.41 2.48 10.90
CA SER A 25 9.48 3.23 10.23
C SER A 25 9.29 4.74 10.30
N MET A 26 8.08 5.23 10.56
CA MET A 26 7.82 6.67 10.69
C MET A 26 8.51 7.31 11.90
N GLN A 27 8.94 6.50 12.86
CA GLN A 27 9.73 6.96 14.02
C GLN A 27 11.21 7.17 13.68
N ILE A 28 11.64 6.75 12.49
CA ILE A 28 13.03 6.87 12.05
C ILE A 28 13.23 8.22 11.35
N GLU A 29 14.42 8.79 11.53
CA GLU A 29 14.85 10.01 10.85
C GLU A 29 14.58 9.92 9.32
N PRO A 30 13.97 10.94 8.68
CA PRO A 30 13.51 10.86 7.31
C PRO A 30 14.55 10.41 6.28
N ASN A 31 15.80 10.87 6.42
CA ASN A 31 16.90 10.60 5.47
C ASN A 31 17.39 9.14 5.50
N ILE A 32 17.24 8.44 6.62
CA ILE A 32 17.66 7.04 6.77
C ILE A 32 16.47 6.07 6.90
N ARG A 33 15.25 6.60 6.95
CA ARG A 33 14.02 5.82 7.18
C ARG A 33 13.86 4.67 6.22
N LEU A 34 13.94 4.96 4.93
CA LEU A 34 13.68 3.94 3.91
C LEU A 34 14.74 2.84 3.88
N PRO A 35 16.05 3.13 3.84
CA PRO A 35 17.08 2.10 3.93
C PRO A 35 16.94 1.26 5.20
N GLN A 36 16.67 1.87 6.34
CA GLN A 36 16.52 1.17 7.61
C GLN A 36 15.29 0.25 7.63
N ALA A 37 14.16 0.70 7.07
CA ALA A 37 12.94 -0.10 6.99
C ALA A 37 13.11 -1.29 6.05
N ILE A 38 13.79 -1.13 4.93
CA ILE A 38 14.15 -2.23 4.02
C ILE A 38 15.08 -3.22 4.72
N ASN A 39 16.08 -2.72 5.43
CA ASN A 39 16.97 -3.56 6.22
C ASN A 39 16.20 -4.37 7.28
N TRP A 40 15.23 -3.79 7.95
CA TRP A 40 14.36 -4.52 8.87
C TRP A 40 13.53 -5.60 8.18
N ALA A 41 12.98 -5.31 7.01
CA ALA A 41 12.22 -6.29 6.25
C ALA A 41 13.05 -7.53 5.91
N LEU A 42 14.30 -7.33 5.50
CA LEU A 42 15.18 -8.40 5.06
C LEU A 42 15.86 -9.16 6.22
N HIS A 43 16.31 -8.45 7.26
CA HIS A 43 17.26 -8.99 8.23
C HIS A 43 16.74 -9.16 9.65
N LYS A 44 15.58 -8.55 10.01
CA LYS A 44 14.98 -8.83 11.31
C LYS A 44 14.60 -10.30 11.44
N ARG A 45 14.57 -10.78 12.68
CA ARG A 45 14.10 -12.13 13.00
C ARG A 45 12.58 -12.19 12.88
N TRP A 46 12.09 -12.54 11.69
CA TRP A 46 10.68 -12.78 11.44
C TRP A 46 10.35 -14.26 11.69
N ILE A 47 9.35 -14.50 12.52
CA ILE A 47 8.84 -15.86 12.75
C ILE A 47 7.81 -16.18 11.66
N GLY A 48 8.06 -17.27 10.90
CA GLY A 48 7.14 -17.75 9.87
C GLY A 48 7.09 -16.89 8.60
N ILE A 49 8.12 -16.07 8.35
CA ILE A 49 8.30 -15.35 7.07
C ILE A 49 9.58 -15.87 6.43
N ASP A 50 9.43 -16.48 5.27
CA ASP A 50 10.51 -17.01 4.45
C ASP A 50 11.24 -15.92 3.63
N ALA A 51 12.22 -16.30 2.83
CA ALA A 51 12.99 -15.36 2.01
C ALA A 51 12.12 -14.61 1.01
N LYS A 52 11.15 -15.28 0.38
CA LYS A 52 10.16 -14.66 -0.52
C LYS A 52 9.32 -13.61 0.23
N GLY A 53 8.79 -13.95 1.39
CA GLY A 53 8.00 -13.03 2.20
C GLY A 53 8.80 -11.80 2.65
N ARG A 54 10.08 -11.96 2.98
CA ARG A 54 11.00 -10.87 3.33
C ARG A 54 11.23 -9.93 2.14
N ALA A 55 11.43 -10.49 0.94
CA ALA A 55 11.56 -9.69 -0.29
C ALA A 55 10.26 -8.93 -0.60
N MET A 56 9.10 -9.54 -0.40
CA MET A 56 7.81 -8.89 -0.56
C MET A 56 7.61 -7.75 0.45
N LEU A 57 7.98 -7.96 1.72
CA LEU A 57 7.96 -6.88 2.71
C LEU A 57 8.87 -5.71 2.30
N ALA A 58 10.08 -6.00 1.86
CA ALA A 58 11.02 -4.97 1.40
C ALA A 58 10.49 -4.21 0.19
N ALA A 59 9.87 -4.91 -0.78
CA ALA A 59 9.26 -4.29 -1.96
C ALA A 59 8.07 -3.39 -1.60
N ALA A 60 7.20 -3.84 -0.68
CA ALA A 60 6.09 -3.02 -0.19
C ALA A 60 6.58 -1.76 0.52
N ILE A 61 7.60 -1.86 1.35
CA ILE A 61 8.20 -0.72 2.04
C ILE A 61 8.88 0.24 1.06
N ALA A 62 9.59 -0.27 0.06
CA ALA A 62 10.19 0.53 -1.00
C ALA A 62 9.12 1.35 -1.75
N ALA A 63 8.03 0.70 -2.15
CA ALA A 63 6.92 1.35 -2.85
C ALA A 63 6.19 2.39 -1.97
N ASN A 64 5.98 2.09 -0.68
CA ASN A 64 5.45 3.07 0.28
C ASN A 64 6.35 4.31 0.39
N GLY A 65 7.67 4.13 0.27
CA GLY A 65 8.68 5.19 0.20
C GLY A 65 8.86 5.83 -1.19
N ASN A 66 8.04 5.47 -2.19
CA ASN A 66 8.14 5.92 -3.58
C ASN A 66 9.35 5.38 -4.36
N GLN A 67 10.00 4.35 -3.88
CA GLN A 67 11.05 3.65 -4.61
C GLN A 67 10.44 2.46 -5.35
N LEU A 68 10.24 2.62 -6.66
CA LEU A 68 9.60 1.60 -7.50
C LEU A 68 10.59 0.74 -8.28
N SER A 69 11.83 1.20 -8.40
CA SER A 69 12.93 0.40 -8.95
C SER A 69 13.49 -0.47 -7.83
N LEU A 70 13.16 -1.76 -7.87
CA LEU A 70 13.59 -2.71 -6.84
C LEU A 70 15.01 -3.19 -7.10
N PRO A 71 15.83 -3.34 -6.04
CA PRO A 71 17.16 -3.93 -6.12
C PRO A 71 17.16 -5.34 -6.71
N ALA A 72 18.26 -5.73 -7.36
CA ALA A 72 18.39 -7.05 -7.97
C ALA A 72 18.28 -8.17 -6.94
N GLU A 73 18.73 -7.93 -5.71
CA GLU A 73 18.69 -8.87 -4.60
C GLU A 73 17.25 -9.32 -4.27
N LEU A 74 16.27 -8.44 -4.38
CA LEU A 74 14.87 -8.81 -4.15
C LEU A 74 14.34 -9.73 -5.25
N ARG A 75 14.80 -9.51 -6.49
CA ARG A 75 14.42 -10.34 -7.64
C ARG A 75 15.02 -11.74 -7.58
N ALA A 76 16.11 -11.93 -6.86
CA ALA A 76 16.68 -13.24 -6.60
C ALA A 76 15.89 -14.04 -5.54
N LEU A 77 15.11 -13.37 -4.70
CA LEU A 77 14.38 -13.97 -3.58
C LEU A 77 12.91 -14.24 -3.87
N ALA A 78 12.32 -13.53 -4.83
CA ALA A 78 10.91 -13.65 -5.17
C ALA A 78 10.65 -13.43 -6.66
N CYS A 79 9.65 -14.11 -7.20
CA CYS A 79 9.26 -13.95 -8.60
C CYS A 79 8.68 -12.55 -8.87
N PRO A 80 8.73 -12.09 -10.14
CA PRO A 80 8.26 -10.75 -10.52
C PRO A 80 6.80 -10.48 -10.10
N GLU A 81 5.93 -11.47 -10.21
CA GLU A 81 4.51 -11.36 -9.86
C GLU A 81 4.30 -11.09 -8.37
N ALA A 82 5.05 -11.78 -7.51
CA ALA A 82 5.00 -11.60 -6.06
C ALA A 82 5.53 -10.23 -5.65
N LEU A 83 6.60 -9.78 -6.28
CA LEU A 83 7.16 -8.45 -6.04
C LEU A 83 6.21 -7.35 -6.50
N GLU A 84 5.56 -7.53 -7.66
CA GLU A 84 4.56 -6.58 -8.18
C GLU A 84 3.33 -6.53 -7.28
N GLU A 85 2.87 -7.65 -6.75
CA GLU A 85 1.80 -7.70 -5.74
C GLU A 85 2.18 -6.89 -4.50
N ALA A 86 3.40 -7.07 -4.00
CA ALA A 86 3.92 -6.33 -2.85
C ALA A 86 4.07 -4.83 -3.11
N VAL A 87 4.50 -4.43 -4.30
CA VAL A 87 4.55 -3.02 -4.72
C VAL A 87 3.17 -2.39 -4.66
N ARG A 88 2.13 -3.09 -5.15
CA ARG A 88 0.74 -2.61 -5.06
C ARG A 88 0.28 -2.44 -3.62
N TRP A 89 0.67 -3.33 -2.70
CA TRP A 89 0.39 -3.13 -1.26
C TRP A 89 1.05 -1.86 -0.72
N GLY A 90 2.31 -1.63 -1.05
CA GLY A 90 3.05 -0.45 -0.61
C GLY A 90 2.44 0.85 -1.12
N LEU A 91 1.99 0.88 -2.37
CA LEU A 91 1.30 2.03 -2.96
C LEU A 91 -0.07 2.27 -2.32
N ALA A 92 -0.84 1.20 -2.05
CA ALA A 92 -2.11 1.30 -1.34
C ALA A 92 -1.93 1.81 0.09
N LEU A 93 -0.90 1.34 0.80
CA LEU A 93 -0.54 1.84 2.13
C LEU A 93 -0.18 3.33 2.09
N ARG A 94 0.59 3.75 1.08
CA ARG A 94 0.95 5.16 0.88
C ARG A 94 -0.28 6.04 0.66
N LEU A 95 -1.20 5.62 -0.21
CA LEU A 95 -2.47 6.30 -0.44
C LEU A 95 -3.30 6.37 0.85
N ALA A 96 -3.46 5.26 1.56
CA ALA A 96 -4.20 5.20 2.82
C ALA A 96 -3.62 6.17 3.88
N ARG A 97 -2.31 6.26 3.97
CA ARG A 97 -1.65 7.20 4.89
C ARG A 97 -1.92 8.67 4.54
N ARG A 98 -1.99 9.00 3.24
CA ARG A 98 -2.36 10.37 2.82
C ARG A 98 -3.82 10.68 3.15
N LEU A 99 -4.72 9.79 2.79
CA LEU A 99 -6.15 9.93 3.06
C LEU A 99 -6.45 9.92 4.56
N GLY A 100 -5.74 9.09 5.31
CA GLY A 100 -5.89 9.01 6.76
C GLY A 100 -5.47 10.27 7.51
N ALA A 101 -4.53 11.06 6.96
CA ALA A 101 -4.03 12.29 7.58
C ALA A 101 -3.77 12.15 9.10
N GLN A 102 -3.30 10.97 9.53
CA GLN A 102 -3.10 10.55 10.92
C GLN A 102 -4.40 10.44 11.76
N SER A 103 -5.55 10.40 11.10
CA SER A 103 -6.86 10.26 11.74
C SER A 103 -7.57 8.99 11.25
N ARG A 104 -8.01 8.16 12.19
CA ARG A 104 -8.85 6.99 11.88
C ARG A 104 -10.15 7.38 11.17
N ARG A 105 -10.79 8.46 11.65
CA ARG A 105 -12.03 8.99 11.05
C ARG A 105 -11.84 9.38 9.59
N SER A 106 -10.72 10.05 9.24
CA SER A 106 -10.42 10.40 7.86
C SER A 106 -10.18 9.17 6.99
N LEU A 107 -9.56 8.13 7.54
CA LEU A 107 -9.37 6.87 6.80
C LEU A 107 -10.69 6.13 6.58
N GLU A 108 -11.57 6.11 7.57
CA GLU A 108 -12.91 5.50 7.49
C GLU A 108 -13.83 6.25 6.51
N ALA A 109 -13.55 7.53 6.27
CA ALA A 109 -14.24 8.36 5.27
C ALA A 109 -13.76 8.13 3.83
N SER A 110 -13.04 7.04 3.56
CA SER A 110 -12.54 6.69 2.25
C SER A 110 -12.66 5.19 1.96
N ARG A 111 -12.89 4.84 0.70
CA ARG A 111 -12.88 3.46 0.20
C ARG A 111 -12.12 3.39 -1.12
N LEU A 112 -11.26 2.41 -1.26
CA LEU A 112 -10.59 2.08 -2.52
C LEU A 112 -11.08 0.71 -2.98
N LEU A 113 -11.71 0.64 -4.13
CA LEU A 113 -12.30 -0.59 -4.67
C LEU A 113 -12.14 -0.67 -6.19
N VAL A 114 -12.34 -1.84 -6.74
CA VAL A 114 -12.47 -2.04 -8.18
C VAL A 114 -13.95 -2.23 -8.48
N ASP A 115 -14.50 -1.33 -9.28
CA ASP A 115 -15.90 -1.35 -9.66
C ASP A 115 -16.08 -0.97 -11.12
N GLY A 116 -16.91 -1.72 -11.86
CA GLY A 116 -17.14 -1.49 -13.28
C GLY A 116 -15.88 -1.50 -14.14
N GLY A 117 -14.87 -2.29 -13.77
CA GLY A 117 -13.59 -2.35 -14.50
C GLY A 117 -12.66 -1.15 -14.27
N ALA A 118 -12.93 -0.31 -13.28
CA ALA A 118 -12.11 0.83 -12.90
C ALA A 118 -11.66 0.76 -11.44
N LEU A 119 -10.53 1.34 -11.13
CA LEU A 119 -10.13 1.62 -9.76
C LEU A 119 -10.87 2.87 -9.28
N VAL A 120 -11.68 2.73 -8.25
CA VAL A 120 -12.53 3.79 -7.73
C VAL A 120 -12.06 4.20 -6.34
N LEU A 121 -11.79 5.48 -6.18
CA LEU A 121 -11.64 6.09 -4.87
C LEU A 121 -12.96 6.77 -4.50
N ARG A 122 -13.65 6.25 -3.49
CA ARG A 122 -14.81 6.92 -2.89
C ARG A 122 -14.37 7.72 -1.68
N LEU A 123 -14.82 8.96 -1.61
CA LEU A 123 -14.60 9.84 -0.46
C LEU A 123 -15.95 10.36 0.04
N ALA A 124 -16.09 10.44 1.36
CA ALA A 124 -17.16 11.18 1.98
C ALA A 124 -17.08 12.67 1.60
N GLU A 125 -18.23 13.31 1.37
CA GLU A 125 -18.30 14.73 1.02
C GLU A 125 -17.59 15.62 2.05
N SER A 126 -17.75 15.33 3.33
CA SER A 126 -17.06 16.02 4.43
C SER A 126 -15.52 15.91 4.38
N HIS A 127 -14.99 14.96 3.63
CA HIS A 127 -13.55 14.69 3.50
C HIS A 127 -13.04 14.86 2.06
N ALA A 128 -13.84 15.41 1.15
CA ALA A 128 -13.45 15.61 -0.25
C ALA A 128 -12.16 16.43 -0.41
N ALA A 129 -11.90 17.37 0.51
CA ALA A 129 -10.68 18.19 0.54
C ALA A 129 -9.38 17.38 0.74
N LEU A 130 -9.46 16.11 1.18
CA LEU A 130 -8.30 15.22 1.26
C LEU A 130 -7.80 14.78 -0.13
N PHE A 131 -8.63 14.95 -1.16
CA PHE A 131 -8.22 14.67 -2.53
C PHE A 131 -7.49 15.89 -3.11
N GLY A 132 -6.20 15.76 -3.19
CA GLY A 132 -5.33 16.77 -3.79
C GLY A 132 -4.35 16.14 -4.77
N SER A 133 -3.52 16.95 -5.39
CA SER A 133 -2.51 16.50 -6.37
C SER A 133 -1.65 15.32 -5.89
N PRO A 134 -1.20 15.24 -4.63
CA PRO A 134 -0.45 14.08 -4.16
C PRO A 134 -1.28 12.78 -4.11
N THR A 135 -2.55 12.88 -3.71
CA THR A 135 -3.48 11.73 -3.66
C THR A 135 -3.81 11.26 -5.08
N GLU A 136 -4.03 12.19 -6.00
CA GLU A 136 -4.27 11.91 -7.41
C GLU A 136 -3.07 11.17 -8.05
N LYS A 137 -1.85 11.61 -7.77
CA LYS A 137 -0.64 10.92 -8.25
C LYS A 137 -0.56 9.49 -7.73
N ASP A 138 -0.87 9.27 -6.48
CA ASP A 138 -0.81 7.94 -5.87
C ASP A 138 -1.88 7.00 -6.47
N ILE A 139 -3.13 7.46 -6.68
CA ILE A 139 -4.16 6.61 -7.30
C ILE A 139 -3.85 6.31 -8.76
N LYS A 140 -3.36 7.29 -9.53
CA LYS A 140 -2.91 7.07 -10.92
C LYS A 140 -1.85 5.99 -11.00
N LEU A 141 -0.90 6.00 -10.08
CA LEU A 141 0.17 5.01 -10.05
C LEU A 141 -0.34 3.60 -9.71
N ILE A 142 -1.29 3.49 -8.77
CA ILE A 142 -1.93 2.20 -8.45
C ILE A 142 -2.73 1.69 -9.66
N ALA A 143 -3.52 2.55 -10.29
CA ALA A 143 -4.34 2.21 -11.45
C ALA A 143 -3.48 1.73 -12.61
N GLN A 144 -2.38 2.43 -12.91
CA GLN A 144 -1.41 2.03 -13.92
C GLN A 144 -0.85 0.62 -13.66
N ARG A 145 -0.52 0.32 -12.39
CA ARG A 145 0.00 -1.00 -11.99
C ARG A 145 -1.05 -2.11 -12.05
N LEU A 146 -2.33 -1.76 -12.01
CA LEU A 146 -3.44 -2.68 -12.16
C LEU A 146 -3.88 -2.82 -13.63
N GLY A 147 -3.42 -1.95 -14.53
CA GLY A 147 -3.91 -1.88 -15.90
C GLY A 147 -5.37 -1.41 -15.98
N LEU A 148 -5.82 -0.60 -15.03
CA LEU A 148 -7.20 -0.12 -14.93
C LEU A 148 -7.28 1.39 -15.10
N PRO A 149 -8.35 1.93 -15.67
CA PRO A 149 -8.71 3.32 -15.51
C PRO A 149 -9.05 3.61 -14.04
N TRP A 150 -9.01 4.87 -13.65
CA TRP A 150 -9.40 5.27 -12.30
C TRP A 150 -10.45 6.38 -12.32
N ARG A 151 -11.23 6.48 -11.25
CA ARG A 151 -12.16 7.59 -11.04
C ARG A 151 -12.29 7.93 -9.56
N LEU A 152 -12.66 9.18 -9.28
CA LEU A 152 -13.03 9.66 -7.97
C LEU A 152 -14.56 9.72 -7.89
N GLU A 153 -15.12 9.24 -6.81
CA GLU A 153 -16.53 9.38 -6.46
C GLU A 153 -16.63 10.09 -5.10
N VAL A 154 -17.25 11.25 -5.07
CA VAL A 154 -17.62 11.92 -3.82
C VAL A 154 -19.05 11.53 -3.50
N VAL A 155 -19.25 10.97 -2.30
CA VAL A 155 -20.54 10.42 -1.88
C VAL A 155 -20.97 11.04 -0.55
N ALA A 156 -22.27 11.02 -0.27
CA ALA A 156 -22.77 11.42 1.04
C ALA A 156 -22.11 10.57 2.15
N ASP A 157 -21.85 11.17 3.29
CA ASP A 157 -21.11 10.54 4.40
C ASP A 157 -21.74 9.20 4.83
N GLU A 158 -23.07 9.10 4.82
CA GLU A 158 -23.82 7.88 5.16
C GLU A 158 -23.65 6.74 4.14
N SER A 159 -23.24 7.06 2.92
CA SER A 159 -23.10 6.08 1.82
C SER A 159 -21.77 5.33 1.81
N LEU A 160 -20.86 5.65 2.73
CA LEU A 160 -19.56 4.98 2.87
C LEU A 160 -19.57 3.84 3.89
N LEU A 161 -20.59 3.78 4.73
CA LEU A 161 -20.80 2.72 5.72
C LEU A 161 -21.40 1.47 5.07
#